data_42fce8b7469c2e49253b181a46ef34f9
#
_entry.id   42fce8b7469c2e49253b181a46ef34f9
#
_cell.length_a   1.000
_cell.length_b   1.000
_cell.length_c   1.000
_cell.angle_alpha   90.00
_cell.angle_beta   90.00
_cell.angle_gamma   90.00
#
_symmetry.space_group_name_H-M   'P 1'
#
loop_
_entity.id
_entity.type
_entity.pdbx_description
1 polymer ?
#
loop_
_entity_poly.entity_id
_entity_poly.type
_entity_poly.pdbx_seq_one_letter_code
_entity_poly.pdbx_strand_id
1 'polypeptide(L)'
;MTAQPERPQFDAPARTIRAVDYGFFGPDSPTWKVWTHATAVIGFQRSVVLEHFDPALTAAVADVQGIYTDPRGRLDHTFAYFLIAAVADSRMAIEASEHLMKVHAQATGIEPISGKRYSANNPDSQLWIHVTGWHSVLKCYEVYGPGPLTPAEEQRYWAECVIAAELQTCKPADVPRSRAEVRDYFAAMRPKLCTSERAHQGMHYLLHTPRDRGVKLWSGSRLVAPATIATLPKWMRTTGGFDHPAFIDRGYRIPMRMAIKALGNEQAKQAVLGNFLGPMTARLYREHLEAGIPQNPVTVTPQEARERYGRTNRSSASAS
;
A
#
# COMPACT_ATOMS: atom_id res chain seq x y z
N MET A 1 -25.68 21.83 -8.78
CA MET A 1 -24.25 21.46 -8.61
C MET A 1 -23.88 21.79 -7.18
N THR A 2 -24.03 20.83 -6.29
CA THR A 2 -23.58 20.96 -4.90
C THR A 2 -22.08 20.67 -4.90
N ALA A 3 -21.28 21.64 -4.48
CA ALA A 3 -19.85 21.49 -4.32
C ALA A 3 -19.59 20.32 -3.33
N GLN A 4 -18.85 19.32 -3.78
CA GLN A 4 -18.38 18.28 -2.88
C GLN A 4 -17.46 18.94 -1.83
N PRO A 5 -17.58 18.59 -0.53
CA PRO A 5 -16.68 19.11 0.48
C PRO A 5 -15.23 18.69 0.13
N GLU A 6 -14.34 19.68 0.13
CA GLU A 6 -12.90 19.45 -0.03
C GLU A 6 -12.45 18.41 1.01
N ARG A 7 -11.84 17.33 0.53
CA ARG A 7 -11.29 16.30 1.40
C ARG A 7 -10.10 16.87 2.13
N PRO A 8 -9.98 16.64 3.44
CA PRO A 8 -8.75 16.98 4.15
C PRO A 8 -7.59 16.20 3.51
N GLN A 9 -6.71 16.91 2.81
CA GLN A 9 -5.45 16.37 2.32
C GLN A 9 -4.49 16.24 3.50
N PHE A 10 -3.83 15.09 3.61
CA PHE A 10 -2.68 14.96 4.47
C PHE A 10 -1.48 15.54 3.73
N ASP A 11 -1.17 16.79 3.98
CA ASP A 11 0.12 17.36 3.61
C ASP A 11 1.12 16.95 4.68
N ALA A 12 1.95 15.96 4.37
CA ALA A 12 3.10 15.68 5.20
C ALA A 12 3.93 16.98 5.30
N PRO A 13 4.28 17.43 6.50
CA PRO A 13 4.87 18.75 6.71
C PRO A 13 6.12 18.95 5.86
N ALA A 14 6.20 20.09 5.17
CA ALA A 14 7.33 20.50 4.34
C ALA A 14 8.54 20.94 5.22
N ARG A 15 8.90 20.14 6.23
CA ARG A 15 10.00 20.43 7.13
C ARG A 15 11.08 19.36 6.96
N THR A 16 12.30 19.79 6.71
CA THR A 16 13.54 19.04 6.96
C THR A 16 13.71 18.89 8.49
N ILE A 17 12.75 18.22 9.13
CA ILE A 17 12.86 17.87 10.54
C ILE A 17 13.62 16.56 10.54
N ARG A 18 14.79 16.55 11.20
CA ARG A 18 15.48 15.32 11.52
C ARG A 18 14.51 14.36 12.17
N ALA A 19 14.43 13.12 11.64
CA ALA A 19 13.57 12.08 12.18
C ALA A 19 13.73 11.95 13.71
N VAL A 20 12.65 11.73 14.42
CA VAL A 20 12.71 11.62 15.90
C VAL A 20 13.29 10.28 16.35
N ASP A 21 13.03 9.20 15.60
CA ASP A 21 13.51 7.84 15.82
C ASP A 21 13.52 7.07 14.50
N TYR A 22 13.83 5.77 14.53
CA TYR A 22 13.77 4.89 13.37
C TYR A 22 12.35 4.35 13.07
N GLY A 23 11.32 4.84 13.74
CA GLY A 23 9.97 4.28 13.62
C GLY A 23 9.88 2.89 14.26
N PHE A 24 9.17 1.98 13.60
CA PHE A 24 8.83 0.68 14.19
C PHE A 24 9.81 -0.44 13.80
N PHE A 25 10.60 -0.28 12.74
CA PHE A 25 11.37 -1.40 12.16
C PHE A 25 12.88 -1.15 12.08
N GLY A 26 13.30 0.05 11.72
CA GLY A 26 14.71 0.46 11.62
C GLY A 26 15.42 -0.02 10.33
N PRO A 27 16.68 0.44 10.13
CA PRO A 27 17.40 0.30 8.86
C PRO A 27 17.76 -1.15 8.50
N ASP A 28 17.93 -2.03 9.48
CA ASP A 28 18.27 -3.45 9.26
C ASP A 28 17.05 -4.34 9.07
N SER A 29 15.84 -3.74 8.95
CA SER A 29 14.63 -4.50 8.85
C SER A 29 14.38 -4.99 7.41
N PRO A 30 13.82 -6.20 7.25
CA PRO A 30 13.35 -6.65 5.95
C PRO A 30 12.22 -5.78 5.40
N THR A 31 11.45 -5.10 6.25
CA THR A 31 10.42 -4.13 5.84
C THR A 31 11.05 -2.97 5.09
N TRP A 32 12.08 -2.32 5.62
CA TRP A 32 12.77 -1.23 4.90
C TRP A 32 13.33 -1.74 3.57
N LYS A 33 14.02 -2.88 3.59
CA LYS A 33 14.61 -3.52 2.41
C LYS A 33 13.58 -3.77 1.29
N VAL A 34 12.39 -4.26 1.64
CA VAL A 34 11.35 -4.66 0.69
C VAL A 34 10.53 -3.46 0.22
N TRP A 35 10.12 -2.55 1.11
CA TRP A 35 9.24 -1.44 0.78
C TRP A 35 9.94 -0.28 0.07
N THR A 36 11.25 -0.11 0.25
CA THR A 36 12.03 0.90 -0.48
C THR A 36 12.57 0.39 -1.82
N HIS A 37 12.40 -0.89 -2.12
CA HIS A 37 12.83 -1.46 -3.39
C HIS A 37 11.89 -1.05 -4.53
N ALA A 38 12.45 -0.82 -5.75
CA ALA A 38 11.66 -0.38 -6.91
C ALA A 38 10.50 -1.32 -7.28
N THR A 39 10.56 -2.60 -6.91
CA THR A 39 9.47 -3.57 -7.08
C THR A 39 8.22 -3.27 -6.27
N ALA A 40 8.30 -2.41 -5.26
CA ALA A 40 7.15 -2.02 -4.45
C ALA A 40 6.02 -1.38 -5.30
N VAL A 41 6.37 -0.68 -6.38
CA VAL A 41 5.38 -0.11 -7.32
C VAL A 41 4.55 -1.21 -8.00
N ILE A 42 5.20 -2.31 -8.42
CA ILE A 42 4.51 -3.47 -9.01
C ILE A 42 3.64 -4.15 -7.94
N GLY A 43 4.20 -4.33 -6.74
CA GLY A 43 3.49 -4.88 -5.60
C GLY A 43 2.27 -4.07 -5.21
N PHE A 44 2.37 -2.76 -5.25
CA PHE A 44 1.27 -1.86 -4.97
C PHE A 44 0.14 -1.97 -6.01
N GLN A 45 0.46 -1.96 -7.31
CA GLN A 45 -0.56 -2.18 -8.34
C GLN A 45 -1.23 -3.56 -8.16
N ARG A 46 -0.44 -4.59 -7.80
CA ARG A 46 -0.97 -5.92 -7.49
C ARG A 46 -1.93 -5.92 -6.30
N SER A 47 -1.58 -5.20 -5.24
CA SER A 47 -2.42 -5.09 -4.04
C SER A 47 -3.79 -4.49 -4.36
N VAL A 48 -3.80 -3.33 -5.01
CA VAL A 48 -5.06 -2.63 -5.32
C VAL A 48 -5.94 -3.42 -6.29
N VAL A 49 -5.36 -4.24 -7.18
CA VAL A 49 -6.13 -5.17 -8.01
C VAL A 49 -6.75 -6.30 -7.18
N LEU A 50 -5.99 -6.88 -6.24
CA LEU A 50 -6.50 -7.92 -5.33
C LEU A 50 -7.63 -7.39 -4.43
N GLU A 51 -7.50 -6.18 -3.96
CA GLU A 51 -8.47 -5.53 -3.08
C GLU A 51 -9.85 -5.40 -3.73
N HIS A 52 -9.91 -5.18 -5.05
CA HIS A 52 -11.17 -5.05 -5.79
C HIS A 52 -11.98 -6.36 -5.89
N PHE A 53 -11.44 -7.50 -5.52
CA PHE A 53 -12.24 -8.73 -5.38
C PHE A 53 -13.12 -8.73 -4.13
N ASP A 54 -12.84 -7.88 -3.15
CA ASP A 54 -13.72 -7.69 -2.00
C ASP A 54 -14.86 -6.73 -2.36
N PRO A 55 -16.14 -7.16 -2.27
CA PRO A 55 -17.27 -6.33 -2.70
C PRO A 55 -17.45 -5.07 -1.85
N ALA A 56 -17.12 -5.11 -0.55
CA ALA A 56 -17.24 -3.96 0.33
C ALA A 56 -16.19 -2.88 -0.02
N LEU A 57 -14.94 -3.30 -0.30
CA LEU A 57 -13.89 -2.39 -0.74
C LEU A 57 -14.20 -1.81 -2.12
N THR A 58 -14.68 -2.63 -3.06
CA THR A 58 -15.10 -2.16 -4.38
C THR A 58 -16.22 -1.12 -4.26
N ALA A 59 -17.21 -1.34 -3.39
CA ALA A 59 -18.28 -0.37 -3.15
C ALA A 59 -17.71 0.94 -2.58
N ALA A 60 -16.85 0.86 -1.57
CA ALA A 60 -16.21 2.04 -0.97
C ALA A 60 -15.39 2.84 -2.00
N VAL A 61 -14.62 2.18 -2.86
CA VAL A 61 -13.83 2.83 -3.92
C VAL A 61 -14.74 3.47 -4.97
N ALA A 62 -15.80 2.77 -5.39
CA ALA A 62 -16.75 3.25 -6.39
C ALA A 62 -17.55 4.45 -5.89
N ASP A 63 -18.01 4.43 -4.64
CA ASP A 63 -18.83 5.52 -4.06
C ASP A 63 -17.99 6.78 -3.82
N VAL A 64 -16.70 6.61 -3.44
CA VAL A 64 -15.76 7.71 -3.23
C VAL A 64 -15.27 8.32 -4.54
N GLN A 65 -15.32 7.58 -5.68
CA GLN A 65 -14.93 8.03 -7.04
C GLN A 65 -13.46 8.51 -7.19
N GLY A 66 -12.64 8.46 -6.13
CA GLY A 66 -11.32 9.07 -6.12
C GLY A 66 -10.34 8.50 -7.17
N ILE A 67 -10.43 7.21 -7.47
CA ILE A 67 -9.60 6.59 -8.52
C ILE A 67 -9.93 7.11 -9.93
N TYR A 68 -11.13 7.65 -10.14
CA TYR A 68 -11.59 8.17 -11.45
C TYR A 68 -11.44 9.69 -11.54
N THR A 69 -11.66 10.42 -10.46
CA THR A 69 -11.62 11.89 -10.43
C THR A 69 -10.21 12.45 -10.26
N ASP A 70 -9.42 11.84 -9.37
CA ASP A 70 -8.01 12.18 -9.15
C ASP A 70 -7.16 10.91 -8.99
N PRO A 71 -6.95 10.14 -10.06
CA PRO A 71 -6.23 8.86 -9.98
C PRO A 71 -4.79 9.00 -9.50
N ARG A 72 -4.12 10.11 -9.86
CA ARG A 72 -2.72 10.34 -9.49
C ARG A 72 -2.59 10.71 -8.02
N GLY A 73 -3.39 11.64 -7.53
CA GLY A 73 -3.39 12.01 -6.12
C GLY A 73 -3.80 10.83 -5.24
N ARG A 74 -4.80 10.05 -5.66
CA ARG A 74 -5.21 8.84 -4.92
C ARG A 74 -4.09 7.79 -4.85
N LEU A 75 -3.41 7.56 -5.97
CA LEU A 75 -2.26 6.65 -6.04
C LEU A 75 -1.12 7.11 -5.12
N ASP A 76 -0.75 8.38 -5.22
CA ASP A 76 0.33 9.00 -4.44
C ASP A 76 0.06 8.93 -2.94
N HIS A 77 -1.12 9.37 -2.49
CA HIS A 77 -1.50 9.37 -1.07
C HIS A 77 -1.57 7.95 -0.49
N THR A 78 -2.11 7.00 -1.24
CA THR A 78 -2.23 5.61 -0.75
C THR A 78 -0.87 4.94 -0.63
N PHE A 79 0.00 5.08 -1.63
CA PHE A 79 1.35 4.53 -1.56
C PHE A 79 2.19 5.23 -0.49
N ALA A 80 2.07 6.56 -0.37
CA ALA A 80 2.74 7.34 0.65
C ALA A 80 2.38 6.87 2.07
N TYR A 81 1.11 6.56 2.33
CA TYR A 81 0.70 6.01 3.63
C TYR A 81 1.42 4.70 3.96
N PHE A 82 1.48 3.75 3.03
CA PHE A 82 2.20 2.49 3.24
C PHE A 82 3.71 2.72 3.42
N LEU A 83 4.29 3.64 2.67
CA LEU A 83 5.70 3.98 2.81
C LEU A 83 5.97 4.62 4.19
N ILE A 84 5.10 5.53 4.66
CA ILE A 84 5.18 6.11 6.01
C ILE A 84 5.12 5.00 7.07
N ALA A 85 4.15 4.11 6.97
CA ALA A 85 4.01 3.00 7.92
C ALA A 85 5.24 2.09 7.94
N ALA A 86 5.92 1.94 6.79
CA ALA A 86 7.08 1.07 6.65
C ALA A 86 8.40 1.71 7.09
N VAL A 87 8.64 3.00 6.83
CA VAL A 87 9.99 3.58 6.94
C VAL A 87 10.07 4.95 7.62
N ALA A 88 8.95 5.61 7.90
CA ALA A 88 8.97 6.91 8.56
C ALA A 88 9.23 6.79 10.07
N ASP A 89 9.54 7.91 10.70
CA ASP A 89 9.62 7.98 12.16
C ASP A 89 8.26 7.75 12.81
N SER A 90 8.28 7.39 14.08
CA SER A 90 7.08 7.02 14.82
C SER A 90 6.05 8.15 14.92
N ARG A 91 6.48 9.41 15.00
CA ARG A 91 5.57 10.58 15.01
C ARG A 91 4.77 10.65 13.72
N MET A 92 5.45 10.67 12.58
CA MET A 92 4.80 10.75 11.26
C MET A 92 3.87 9.56 11.03
N ALA A 93 4.28 8.36 11.44
CA ALA A 93 3.46 7.16 11.29
C ALA A 93 2.16 7.22 12.11
N ILE A 94 2.20 7.68 13.35
CA ILE A 94 1.00 7.88 14.18
C ILE A 94 0.09 8.96 13.60
N GLU A 95 0.66 10.09 13.18
CA GLU A 95 -0.11 11.18 12.58
C GLU A 95 -0.82 10.76 11.29
N ALA A 96 -0.14 10.00 10.43
CA ALA A 96 -0.71 9.45 9.21
C ALA A 96 -1.82 8.42 9.51
N SER A 97 -1.60 7.56 10.50
CA SER A 97 -2.58 6.56 10.96
C SER A 97 -3.87 7.22 11.45
N GLU A 98 -3.77 8.20 12.33
CA GLU A 98 -4.93 8.94 12.86
C GLU A 98 -5.68 9.71 11.75
N HIS A 99 -4.94 10.29 10.80
CA HIS A 99 -5.53 10.96 9.65
C HIS A 99 -6.30 9.97 8.77
N LEU A 100 -5.70 8.81 8.45
CA LEU A 100 -6.35 7.76 7.66
C LEU A 100 -7.65 7.30 8.31
N MET A 101 -7.62 6.98 9.60
CA MET A 101 -8.82 6.55 10.34
C MET A 101 -9.92 7.59 10.32
N LYS A 102 -9.58 8.89 10.38
CA LYS A 102 -10.53 10.01 10.28
C LYS A 102 -11.16 10.10 8.90
N VAL A 103 -10.36 9.95 7.83
CA VAL A 103 -10.86 9.95 6.44
C VAL A 103 -11.77 8.73 6.21
N HIS A 104 -11.35 7.56 6.66
CA HIS A 104 -12.10 6.33 6.52
C HIS A 104 -13.42 6.32 7.31
N ALA A 105 -13.53 7.07 8.41
CA ALA A 105 -14.77 7.19 9.15
C ALA A 105 -15.92 7.82 8.33
N GLN A 106 -15.59 8.58 7.28
CA GLN A 106 -16.55 9.18 6.36
C GLN A 106 -16.93 8.26 5.18
N ALA A 107 -16.12 7.23 4.92
CA ALA A 107 -16.33 6.31 3.81
C ALA A 107 -17.19 5.11 4.27
N THR A 108 -18.49 5.33 4.28
CA THR A 108 -19.50 4.32 4.67
C THR A 108 -20.64 4.30 3.65
N GLY A 109 -21.29 3.16 3.47
CA GLY A 109 -22.41 3.02 2.53
C GLY A 109 -23.03 1.63 2.59
N ILE A 110 -23.78 1.29 1.53
CA ILE A 110 -24.37 -0.04 1.36
C ILE A 110 -23.67 -0.74 0.21
N GLU A 111 -23.16 -1.93 0.46
CA GLU A 111 -22.58 -2.80 -0.55
C GLU A 111 -23.72 -3.43 -1.39
N PRO A 112 -23.76 -3.19 -2.72
CA PRO A 112 -24.95 -3.48 -3.51
C PRO A 112 -25.20 -4.98 -3.79
N ILE A 113 -24.19 -5.85 -3.63
CA ILE A 113 -24.34 -7.30 -3.87
C ILE A 113 -25.02 -7.98 -2.70
N SER A 114 -24.55 -7.72 -1.50
CA SER A 114 -25.08 -8.35 -0.27
C SER A 114 -26.13 -7.50 0.44
N GLY A 115 -26.28 -6.23 0.10
CA GLY A 115 -27.11 -5.27 0.81
C GLY A 115 -26.58 -4.89 2.20
N LYS A 116 -25.38 -5.31 2.57
CA LYS A 116 -24.79 -5.04 3.88
C LYS A 116 -24.14 -3.65 3.92
N ARG A 117 -24.15 -3.06 5.10
CA ARG A 117 -23.44 -1.81 5.35
C ARG A 117 -21.93 -2.05 5.34
N TYR A 118 -21.19 -1.22 4.60
CA TYR A 118 -19.73 -1.20 4.67
C TYR A 118 -19.23 0.04 5.43
N SER A 119 -18.01 -0.07 5.95
CA SER A 119 -17.22 1.04 6.49
C SER A 119 -15.76 0.80 6.11
N ALA A 120 -15.07 1.83 5.64
CA ALA A 120 -13.65 1.72 5.33
C ALA A 120 -12.78 1.46 6.58
N ASN A 121 -13.29 1.72 7.79
CA ASN A 121 -12.65 1.36 9.05
C ASN A 121 -13.07 -0.03 9.58
N ASN A 122 -13.80 -0.83 8.79
CA ASN A 122 -14.13 -2.20 9.21
C ASN A 122 -12.84 -3.02 9.38
N PRO A 123 -12.60 -3.67 10.54
CA PRO A 123 -11.36 -4.41 10.81
C PRO A 123 -11.06 -5.51 9.79
N ASP A 124 -12.08 -6.23 9.31
CA ASP A 124 -11.90 -7.31 8.34
C ASP A 124 -11.46 -6.75 6.96
N SER A 125 -12.06 -5.63 6.53
CA SER A 125 -11.68 -4.95 5.29
C SER A 125 -10.27 -4.37 5.39
N GLN A 126 -9.92 -3.79 6.53
CA GLN A 126 -8.57 -3.28 6.79
C GLN A 126 -7.54 -4.41 6.83
N LEU A 127 -7.90 -5.56 7.40
CA LEU A 127 -7.03 -6.74 7.41
C LEU A 127 -6.78 -7.25 5.99
N TRP A 128 -7.81 -7.29 5.12
CA TRP A 128 -7.67 -7.68 3.72
C TRP A 128 -6.71 -6.74 2.98
N ILE A 129 -6.88 -5.42 3.09
CA ILE A 129 -5.98 -4.41 2.50
C ILE A 129 -4.55 -4.60 3.01
N HIS A 130 -4.40 -4.76 4.32
CA HIS A 130 -3.09 -4.90 4.97
C HIS A 130 -2.33 -6.13 4.48
N VAL A 131 -2.98 -7.30 4.55
CA VAL A 131 -2.35 -8.57 4.14
C VAL A 131 -2.08 -8.60 2.64
N THR A 132 -2.99 -8.10 1.80
CA THR A 132 -2.78 -8.03 0.35
C THR A 132 -1.64 -7.08 0.00
N GLY A 133 -1.52 -5.95 0.69
CA GLY A 133 -0.43 -4.99 0.52
C GLY A 133 0.93 -5.61 0.83
N TRP A 134 1.11 -6.10 2.05
CA TRP A 134 2.36 -6.69 2.51
C TRP A 134 2.76 -7.92 1.68
N HIS A 135 1.83 -8.83 1.43
CA HIS A 135 2.07 -10.00 0.58
C HIS A 135 2.42 -9.61 -0.86
N SER A 136 1.75 -8.61 -1.44
CA SER A 136 1.99 -8.20 -2.82
C SER A 136 3.36 -7.59 -3.02
N VAL A 137 3.79 -6.73 -2.09
CA VAL A 137 5.10 -6.07 -2.17
C VAL A 137 6.22 -7.10 -2.00
N LEU A 138 6.11 -8.01 -1.02
CA LEU A 138 7.06 -9.12 -0.86
C LEU A 138 7.08 -10.02 -2.10
N LYS A 139 5.91 -10.41 -2.63
CA LYS A 139 5.83 -11.27 -3.82
C LYS A 139 6.54 -10.67 -5.04
N CYS A 140 6.35 -9.37 -5.28
CA CYS A 140 7.00 -8.68 -6.39
C CYS A 140 8.50 -8.48 -6.14
N TYR A 141 8.92 -8.27 -4.90
CA TYR A 141 10.33 -8.26 -4.50
C TYR A 141 11.01 -9.59 -4.83
N GLU A 142 10.39 -10.72 -4.51
CA GLU A 142 10.91 -12.04 -4.81
C GLU A 142 10.99 -12.36 -6.31
N VAL A 143 9.96 -11.97 -7.06
CA VAL A 143 9.84 -12.33 -8.48
C VAL A 143 10.68 -11.42 -9.37
N TYR A 144 10.68 -10.13 -9.12
CA TYR A 144 11.31 -9.12 -10.00
C TYR A 144 12.54 -8.44 -9.40
N GLY A 145 12.73 -8.55 -8.10
CA GLY A 145 13.87 -8.01 -7.35
C GLY A 145 14.99 -9.02 -7.13
N PRO A 146 15.71 -8.89 -6.01
CA PRO A 146 16.87 -9.73 -5.69
C PRO A 146 16.53 -11.22 -5.52
N GLY A 147 15.31 -11.56 -5.18
CA GLY A 147 14.87 -12.92 -4.90
C GLY A 147 14.25 -13.08 -3.51
N PRO A 148 14.04 -14.32 -3.06
CA PRO A 148 13.46 -14.59 -1.75
C PRO A 148 14.31 -14.01 -0.61
N LEU A 149 13.64 -13.57 0.44
CA LEU A 149 14.28 -13.30 1.74
C LEU A 149 14.84 -14.60 2.32
N THR A 150 15.86 -14.50 3.16
CA THR A 150 16.29 -15.64 3.99
C THR A 150 15.16 -16.06 4.93
N PRO A 151 15.12 -17.29 5.42
CA PRO A 151 14.08 -17.74 6.35
C PRO A 151 13.94 -16.84 7.59
N ALA A 152 15.05 -16.36 8.14
CA ALA A 152 15.06 -15.45 9.28
C ALA A 152 14.49 -14.07 8.93
N GLU A 153 14.88 -13.50 7.77
CA GLU A 153 14.31 -12.24 7.28
C GLU A 153 12.82 -12.37 6.99
N GLU A 154 12.38 -13.49 6.41
CA GLU A 154 10.96 -13.69 6.13
C GLU A 154 10.14 -13.80 7.41
N GLN A 155 10.62 -14.56 8.41
CA GLN A 155 9.97 -14.62 9.72
C GLN A 155 9.85 -13.23 10.35
N ARG A 156 10.93 -12.45 10.31
CA ARG A 156 10.93 -11.08 10.81
C ARG A 156 9.97 -10.18 10.01
N TYR A 157 9.93 -10.29 8.70
CA TYR A 157 9.02 -9.51 7.84
C TYR A 157 7.54 -9.72 8.23
N TRP A 158 7.13 -10.98 8.49
CA TRP A 158 5.77 -11.26 8.92
C TRP A 158 5.50 -10.80 10.36
N ALA A 159 6.47 -10.83 11.24
CA ALA A 159 6.34 -10.21 12.56
C ALA A 159 6.19 -8.69 12.47
N GLU A 160 6.95 -8.04 11.60
CA GLU A 160 6.85 -6.60 11.33
C GLU A 160 5.49 -6.24 10.65
N CYS A 161 4.94 -7.13 9.81
CA CYS A 161 3.59 -7.01 9.26
C CYS A 161 2.53 -6.92 10.38
N VAL A 162 2.65 -7.74 11.43
CA VAL A 162 1.74 -7.68 12.59
C VAL A 162 1.84 -6.32 13.31
N ILE A 163 3.05 -5.81 13.51
CA ILE A 163 3.26 -4.49 14.15
C ILE A 163 2.64 -3.38 13.30
N ALA A 164 2.84 -3.40 11.98
CA ALA A 164 2.27 -2.39 11.08
C ALA A 164 0.73 -2.39 11.09
N ALA A 165 0.10 -3.55 11.30
CA ALA A 165 -1.37 -3.65 11.38
C ALA A 165 -1.96 -2.84 12.54
N GLU A 166 -1.19 -2.60 13.60
CA GLU A 166 -1.61 -1.76 14.72
C GLU A 166 -1.82 -0.29 14.33
N LEU A 167 -1.28 0.15 13.19
CA LEU A 167 -1.51 1.49 12.64
C LEU A 167 -2.87 1.64 11.94
N GLN A 168 -3.62 0.57 11.83
CA GLN A 168 -4.94 0.51 11.23
C GLN A 168 -5.96 0.02 12.27
N THR A 169 -7.15 -0.34 11.82
CA THR A 169 -8.17 -0.91 12.72
C THR A 169 -8.10 -2.44 12.81
N CYS A 170 -7.12 -3.06 12.19
CA CYS A 170 -6.90 -4.50 12.26
C CYS A 170 -6.63 -4.95 13.70
N LYS A 171 -7.05 -6.17 14.02
CA LYS A 171 -6.65 -6.81 15.27
C LYS A 171 -5.33 -7.55 15.01
N PRO A 172 -4.25 -7.26 15.76
CA PRO A 172 -2.95 -7.90 15.55
C PRO A 172 -2.99 -9.44 15.67
N ALA A 173 -3.95 -9.97 16.44
CA ALA A 173 -4.15 -11.41 16.59
C ALA A 173 -4.65 -12.10 15.30
N ASP A 174 -5.34 -11.36 14.43
CA ASP A 174 -5.91 -11.90 13.18
C ASP A 174 -4.92 -11.82 12.01
N VAL A 175 -3.76 -11.14 12.19
CA VAL A 175 -2.76 -10.95 11.14
C VAL A 175 -1.92 -12.21 10.96
N PRO A 176 -1.83 -12.77 9.74
CA PRO A 176 -0.97 -13.91 9.46
C PRO A 176 0.51 -13.62 9.77
N ARG A 177 1.19 -14.60 10.39
CA ARG A 177 2.56 -14.49 10.88
C ARG A 177 3.57 -15.31 10.08
N SER A 178 3.10 -15.96 9.03
CA SER A 178 3.92 -16.82 8.17
C SER A 178 3.31 -16.93 6.77
N ARG A 179 4.13 -17.34 5.81
CA ARG A 179 3.68 -17.63 4.45
C ARG A 179 2.57 -18.71 4.42
N ALA A 180 2.62 -19.68 5.31
CA ALA A 180 1.60 -20.71 5.44
C ALA A 180 0.26 -20.10 5.87
N GLU A 181 0.28 -19.30 6.93
CA GLU A 181 -0.91 -18.61 7.43
C GLU A 181 -1.48 -17.60 6.42
N VAL A 182 -0.62 -16.89 5.68
CA VAL A 182 -1.07 -16.02 4.57
C VAL A 182 -1.80 -16.83 3.50
N ARG A 183 -1.28 -17.99 3.12
CA ARG A 183 -1.96 -18.88 2.16
C ARG A 183 -3.31 -19.34 2.69
N ASP A 184 -3.38 -19.73 3.95
CA ASP A 184 -4.61 -20.18 4.60
C ASP A 184 -5.63 -19.04 4.72
N TYR A 185 -5.17 -17.81 5.03
CA TYR A 185 -5.98 -16.61 5.03
C TYR A 185 -6.58 -16.32 3.64
N PHE A 186 -5.77 -16.38 2.57
CA PHE A 186 -6.27 -16.22 1.20
C PHE A 186 -7.29 -17.32 0.82
N ALA A 187 -7.09 -18.55 1.28
CA ALA A 187 -8.03 -19.65 1.06
C ALA A 187 -9.37 -19.39 1.78
N ALA A 188 -9.31 -18.91 3.03
CA ALA A 188 -10.49 -18.54 3.81
C ALA A 188 -11.26 -17.34 3.22
N MET A 189 -10.53 -16.38 2.64
CA MET A 189 -11.15 -15.23 1.96
C MET A 189 -11.82 -15.59 0.64
N ARG A 190 -11.34 -16.61 -0.07
CA ARG A 190 -11.81 -16.96 -1.42
C ARG A 190 -13.33 -17.05 -1.59
N PRO A 191 -14.12 -17.66 -0.68
CA PRO A 191 -15.58 -17.71 -0.77
C PRO A 191 -16.27 -16.34 -0.64
N LYS A 192 -15.58 -15.34 -0.08
CA LYS A 192 -16.10 -13.99 0.13
C LYS A 192 -15.78 -13.05 -1.03
N LEU A 193 -14.84 -13.46 -1.90
CA LEU A 193 -14.34 -12.65 -3.01
C LEU A 193 -15.15 -12.92 -4.27
N CYS A 194 -15.45 -11.86 -5.01
CA CYS A 194 -16.19 -11.96 -6.27
C CYS A 194 -15.72 -10.89 -7.26
N THR A 195 -16.20 -11.00 -8.50
CA THR A 195 -15.99 -10.00 -9.54
C THR A 195 -17.35 -9.42 -9.92
N SER A 196 -17.70 -8.28 -9.35
CA SER A 196 -18.84 -7.49 -9.82
C SER A 196 -18.45 -6.66 -11.04
N GLU A 197 -19.42 -6.11 -11.74
CA GLU A 197 -19.15 -5.15 -12.84
C GLU A 197 -18.29 -3.98 -12.37
N ARG A 198 -18.57 -3.42 -11.18
CA ARG A 198 -17.76 -2.36 -10.56
C ARG A 198 -16.33 -2.81 -10.26
N ALA A 199 -16.15 -4.03 -9.75
CA ALA A 199 -14.84 -4.61 -9.50
C ALA A 199 -14.06 -4.78 -10.79
N HIS A 200 -14.70 -5.33 -11.82
CA HIS A 200 -14.11 -5.51 -13.14
C HIS A 200 -13.65 -4.17 -13.74
N GLN A 201 -14.54 -3.17 -13.77
CA GLN A 201 -14.21 -1.83 -14.24
C GLN A 201 -13.03 -1.21 -13.46
N GLY A 202 -13.04 -1.31 -12.12
CA GLY A 202 -11.96 -0.78 -11.27
C GLY A 202 -10.62 -1.45 -11.53
N MET A 203 -10.57 -2.78 -11.57
CA MET A 203 -9.34 -3.54 -11.85
C MET A 203 -8.76 -3.23 -13.24
N HIS A 204 -9.61 -3.23 -14.27
CA HIS A 204 -9.18 -2.91 -15.63
C HIS A 204 -8.72 -1.46 -15.77
N TYR A 205 -9.38 -0.53 -15.10
CA TYR A 205 -8.95 0.87 -15.03
C TYR A 205 -7.56 1.01 -14.37
N LEU A 206 -7.32 0.33 -13.26
CA LEU A 206 -6.03 0.37 -12.55
C LEU A 206 -4.88 -0.28 -13.35
N LEU A 207 -5.18 -1.36 -14.08
CA LEU A 207 -4.20 -2.02 -14.94
C LEU A 207 -3.94 -1.23 -16.23
N HIS A 208 -4.96 -0.57 -16.76
CA HIS A 208 -4.93 0.07 -18.08
C HIS A 208 -5.52 1.49 -18.05
N THR A 209 -5.02 2.32 -17.16
CA THR A 209 -5.48 3.71 -17.00
C THR A 209 -5.63 4.41 -18.36
N PRO A 210 -6.75 5.08 -18.66
CA PRO A 210 -6.99 5.77 -19.91
C PRO A 210 -5.99 6.91 -20.16
N ARG A 211 -5.76 7.24 -21.44
CA ARG A 211 -4.75 8.25 -21.82
C ARG A 211 -5.14 9.67 -21.43
N ASP A 212 -6.44 9.97 -21.36
CA ASP A 212 -6.98 11.26 -20.91
C ASP A 212 -6.69 11.57 -19.45
N ARG A 213 -6.28 10.57 -18.66
CA ARG A 213 -5.79 10.72 -17.28
C ARG A 213 -4.31 11.08 -17.19
N GLY A 214 -3.66 11.34 -18.30
CA GLY A 214 -2.26 11.73 -18.43
C GLY A 214 -1.34 10.61 -18.90
N VAL A 215 -0.41 10.98 -19.78
CA VAL A 215 0.50 10.04 -20.45
C VAL A 215 1.35 9.24 -19.47
N LYS A 216 1.74 9.83 -18.34
CA LYS A 216 2.56 9.16 -17.31
C LYS A 216 1.81 7.99 -16.65
N LEU A 217 0.56 8.21 -16.21
CA LEU A 217 -0.28 7.15 -15.66
C LEU A 217 -0.63 6.10 -16.70
N TRP A 218 -1.01 6.54 -17.89
CA TRP A 218 -1.34 5.67 -19.02
C TRP A 218 -0.18 4.72 -19.38
N SER A 219 1.05 5.25 -19.53
CA SER A 219 2.22 4.44 -19.87
C SER A 219 2.68 3.59 -18.67
N GLY A 220 2.72 4.18 -17.48
CA GLY A 220 3.15 3.51 -16.26
C GLY A 220 2.27 2.31 -15.90
N SER A 221 0.94 2.48 -15.93
CA SER A 221 0.02 1.37 -15.63
C SER A 221 0.22 0.19 -16.58
N ARG A 222 0.37 0.47 -17.89
CA ARG A 222 0.58 -0.56 -18.92
C ARG A 222 1.95 -1.23 -18.87
N LEU A 223 2.97 -0.48 -18.50
CA LEU A 223 4.32 -1.04 -18.32
C LEU A 223 4.35 -2.05 -17.17
N VAL A 224 3.61 -1.78 -16.11
CA VAL A 224 3.61 -2.59 -14.90
C VAL A 224 2.55 -3.70 -14.93
N ALA A 225 1.44 -3.51 -15.66
CA ALA A 225 0.31 -4.43 -15.69
C ALA A 225 0.66 -5.90 -16.00
N PRO A 226 1.48 -6.23 -17.03
CA PRO A 226 1.82 -7.63 -17.29
C PRO A 226 2.57 -8.29 -16.13
N ALA A 227 3.46 -7.55 -15.46
CA ALA A 227 4.17 -8.03 -14.29
C ALA A 227 3.23 -8.24 -13.09
N THR A 228 2.28 -7.33 -12.91
CA THR A 228 1.22 -7.45 -11.90
C THR A 228 0.39 -8.71 -12.16
N ILE A 229 -0.17 -8.85 -13.36
CA ILE A 229 -1.03 -9.98 -13.75
C ILE A 229 -0.30 -11.32 -13.58
N ALA A 230 0.97 -11.41 -14.02
CA ALA A 230 1.77 -12.63 -13.91
C ALA A 230 1.96 -13.14 -12.47
N THR A 231 1.82 -12.26 -11.48
CA THR A 231 1.98 -12.60 -10.04
C THR A 231 0.66 -12.84 -9.31
N LEU A 232 -0.49 -12.55 -9.94
CA LEU A 232 -1.81 -12.82 -9.36
C LEU A 232 -2.10 -14.33 -9.33
N PRO A 233 -2.87 -14.83 -8.36
CA PRO A 233 -3.40 -16.19 -8.37
C PRO A 233 -4.17 -16.46 -9.67
N LYS A 234 -3.97 -17.65 -10.26
CA LYS A 234 -4.57 -17.98 -11.56
C LYS A 234 -6.09 -17.82 -11.57
N TRP A 235 -6.78 -18.28 -10.52
CA TRP A 235 -8.23 -18.16 -10.42
C TRP A 235 -8.70 -16.70 -10.43
N MET A 236 -7.95 -15.78 -9.78
CA MET A 236 -8.28 -14.35 -9.81
C MET A 236 -8.09 -13.75 -11.20
N ARG A 237 -7.03 -14.16 -11.92
CA ARG A 237 -6.84 -13.74 -13.31
C ARG A 237 -8.00 -14.17 -14.20
N THR A 238 -8.39 -15.44 -14.10
CA THR A 238 -9.51 -15.97 -14.86
C THR A 238 -10.83 -15.27 -14.50
N THR A 239 -11.13 -15.12 -13.22
CA THR A 239 -12.35 -14.46 -12.75
C THR A 239 -12.35 -12.96 -13.09
N GLY A 240 -11.20 -12.30 -13.03
CA GLY A 240 -11.04 -10.87 -13.36
C GLY A 240 -11.00 -10.57 -14.87
N GLY A 241 -11.01 -11.58 -15.75
CA GLY A 241 -11.02 -11.40 -17.20
C GLY A 241 -9.69 -10.91 -17.79
N PHE A 242 -8.56 -11.14 -17.11
CA PHE A 242 -7.23 -10.73 -17.59
C PHE A 242 -6.21 -11.88 -17.58
N ASP A 243 -6.70 -13.13 -17.64
CA ASP A 243 -5.81 -14.29 -17.78
C ASP A 243 -5.19 -14.34 -19.18
N HIS A 244 -3.94 -14.73 -19.26
CA HIS A 244 -3.22 -14.88 -20.50
C HIS A 244 -2.30 -16.12 -20.45
N PRO A 245 -1.82 -16.60 -21.60
CA PRO A 245 -0.97 -17.79 -21.67
C PRO A 245 0.31 -17.66 -20.84
N ALA A 246 0.72 -18.75 -20.20
CA ALA A 246 1.88 -18.79 -19.32
C ALA A 246 3.22 -18.39 -19.96
N PHE A 247 3.33 -18.46 -21.30
CA PHE A 247 4.53 -18.03 -21.99
C PHE A 247 4.69 -16.49 -21.93
N ILE A 248 3.60 -15.73 -21.88
CA ILE A 248 3.63 -14.28 -21.70
C ILE A 248 4.22 -13.94 -20.32
N ASP A 249 3.77 -14.63 -19.25
CA ASP A 249 4.31 -14.45 -17.90
C ASP A 249 5.83 -14.70 -17.86
N ARG A 250 6.28 -15.78 -18.50
CA ARG A 250 7.71 -16.12 -18.56
C ARG A 250 8.52 -15.11 -19.37
N GLY A 251 7.98 -14.71 -20.52
CA GLY A 251 8.60 -13.72 -21.41
C GLY A 251 8.77 -12.36 -20.77
N TYR A 252 7.83 -11.97 -19.89
CA TYR A 252 7.88 -10.65 -19.23
C TYR A 252 8.78 -10.62 -18.00
N ARG A 253 9.07 -11.76 -17.39
CA ARG A 253 9.83 -11.84 -16.14
C ARG A 253 11.27 -11.32 -16.30
N ILE A 254 11.97 -11.70 -17.35
CA ILE A 254 13.37 -11.33 -17.56
C ILE A 254 13.49 -9.84 -17.89
N PRO A 255 12.78 -9.28 -18.88
CA PRO A 255 12.81 -7.85 -19.17
C PRO A 255 12.46 -6.98 -17.95
N MET A 256 11.45 -7.39 -17.17
CA MET A 256 11.06 -6.65 -15.97
C MET A 256 12.17 -6.67 -14.91
N ARG A 257 12.82 -7.82 -14.66
CA ARG A 257 13.98 -7.88 -13.76
C ARG A 257 15.13 -6.99 -14.21
N MET A 258 15.39 -6.94 -15.53
CA MET A 258 16.41 -6.05 -16.08
C MET A 258 16.05 -4.58 -15.90
N ALA A 259 14.80 -4.22 -16.15
CA ALA A 259 14.30 -2.85 -15.93
C ALA A 259 14.42 -2.44 -14.45
N ILE A 260 14.01 -3.31 -13.53
CA ILE A 260 14.15 -3.07 -12.09
C ILE A 260 15.63 -2.96 -11.68
N LYS A 261 16.51 -3.80 -12.22
CA LYS A 261 17.94 -3.74 -11.95
C LYS A 261 18.56 -2.42 -12.46
N ALA A 262 18.10 -1.92 -13.60
CA ALA A 262 18.53 -0.62 -14.12
C ALA A 262 18.13 0.57 -13.22
N LEU A 263 17.10 0.40 -12.39
CA LEU A 263 16.69 1.35 -11.33
C LEU A 263 17.46 1.17 -10.02
N GLY A 264 18.59 0.46 -10.03
CA GLY A 264 19.45 0.29 -8.85
C GLY A 264 20.12 1.60 -8.36
N ASN A 265 20.12 2.64 -9.19
CA ASN A 265 20.54 3.98 -8.81
C ASN A 265 19.41 4.72 -8.09
N GLU A 266 19.69 5.29 -6.91
CA GLU A 266 18.70 5.96 -6.07
C GLU A 266 18.06 7.17 -6.76
N GLN A 267 18.85 7.94 -7.53
CA GLN A 267 18.32 9.06 -8.31
C GLN A 267 17.32 8.60 -9.38
N ALA A 268 17.63 7.49 -10.08
CA ALA A 268 16.71 6.91 -11.04
C ALA A 268 15.42 6.40 -10.38
N LYS A 269 15.51 5.77 -9.21
CA LYS A 269 14.34 5.38 -8.42
C LYS A 269 13.48 6.58 -8.03
N GLN A 270 14.07 7.63 -7.48
CA GLN A 270 13.36 8.87 -7.13
C GLN A 270 12.64 9.48 -8.32
N ALA A 271 13.32 9.56 -9.47
CA ALA A 271 12.74 10.09 -10.70
C ALA A 271 11.54 9.24 -11.17
N VAL A 272 11.63 7.90 -11.09
CA VAL A 272 10.54 7.00 -11.46
C VAL A 272 9.38 7.13 -10.47
N LEU A 273 9.64 7.10 -9.16
CA LEU A 273 8.61 7.26 -8.13
C LEU A 273 7.86 8.59 -8.30
N GLY A 274 8.59 9.71 -8.45
CA GLY A 274 7.98 11.03 -8.63
C GLY A 274 7.19 11.18 -9.93
N ASN A 275 7.59 10.48 -10.99
CA ASN A 275 6.89 10.54 -12.27
C ASN A 275 5.64 9.65 -12.33
N PHE A 276 5.70 8.43 -11.78
CA PHE A 276 4.62 7.45 -11.87
C PHE A 276 3.66 7.48 -10.69
N LEU A 277 4.15 7.68 -9.47
CA LEU A 277 3.31 7.79 -8.29
C LEU A 277 2.91 9.26 -8.08
N GLY A 278 3.76 10.03 -7.45
CA GLY A 278 3.51 11.45 -7.27
C GLY A 278 4.52 12.16 -6.37
N PRO A 279 4.31 13.46 -6.14
CA PRO A 279 5.26 14.30 -5.43
C PRO A 279 5.39 13.94 -3.95
N MET A 280 4.33 13.47 -3.29
CA MET A 280 4.37 13.09 -1.88
C MET A 280 5.26 11.87 -1.67
N THR A 281 5.02 10.80 -2.44
CA THR A 281 5.85 9.58 -2.39
C THR A 281 7.31 9.88 -2.72
N ALA A 282 7.57 10.67 -3.77
CA ALA A 282 8.93 11.04 -4.14
C ALA A 282 9.65 11.83 -3.04
N ARG A 283 8.94 12.74 -2.36
CA ARG A 283 9.47 13.51 -1.25
C ARG A 283 9.79 12.61 -0.06
N LEU A 284 8.85 11.76 0.38
CA LEU A 284 9.04 10.84 1.49
C LEU A 284 10.21 9.89 1.25
N TYR A 285 10.31 9.37 0.04
CA TYR A 285 11.41 8.48 -0.33
C TYR A 285 12.76 9.21 -0.28
N ARG A 286 12.85 10.45 -0.79
CA ARG A 286 14.06 11.26 -0.71
C ARG A 286 14.40 11.60 0.74
N GLU A 287 13.43 12.06 1.53
CA GLU A 287 13.62 12.36 2.96
C GLU A 287 14.13 11.14 3.71
N HIS A 288 13.61 9.95 3.40
CA HIS A 288 14.11 8.69 3.98
C HIS A 288 15.57 8.41 3.61
N LEU A 289 16.00 8.67 2.36
CA LEU A 289 17.39 8.46 1.95
C LEU A 289 18.35 9.50 2.52
N GLU A 290 17.89 10.74 2.65
CA GLU A 290 18.66 11.86 3.18
C GLU A 290 18.62 11.93 4.71
N ALA A 291 17.70 11.20 5.34
CA ALA A 291 17.59 11.15 6.79
C ALA A 291 18.84 10.52 7.40
N GLY A 292 19.71 11.31 7.94
CA GLY A 292 20.83 10.82 8.73
C GLY A 292 20.37 10.05 9.98
N ILE A 293 21.27 9.84 10.93
CA ILE A 293 20.92 9.24 12.22
C ILE A 293 19.84 10.09 12.90
N PRO A 294 18.70 9.53 13.31
CA PRO A 294 17.62 10.27 13.96
C PRO A 294 18.04 10.87 15.30
N GLN A 295 17.20 11.72 15.88
CA GLN A 295 17.45 12.36 17.18
C GLN A 295 17.67 11.30 18.27
N ASN A 296 16.84 10.27 18.25
CA ASN A 296 16.95 9.10 19.12
C ASN A 296 17.03 7.85 18.24
N PRO A 297 18.22 7.24 18.05
CA PRO A 297 18.44 6.16 17.10
C PRO A 297 17.95 4.79 17.61
N VAL A 298 16.67 4.70 17.97
CA VAL A 298 16.00 3.48 18.43
C VAL A 298 14.73 3.23 17.63
N THR A 299 14.25 2.00 17.63
CA THR A 299 12.90 1.64 17.22
C THR A 299 11.96 1.69 18.44
N VAL A 300 10.70 2.00 18.20
CA VAL A 300 9.67 2.05 19.24
C VAL A 300 8.47 1.19 18.85
N THR A 301 7.62 0.88 19.81
CA THR A 301 6.35 0.19 19.53
C THR A 301 5.26 1.19 19.12
N PRO A 302 4.22 0.76 18.37
CA PRO A 302 3.07 1.62 18.09
C PRO A 302 2.37 2.13 19.35
N GLN A 303 2.36 1.35 20.43
CA GLN A 303 1.80 1.78 21.71
C GLN A 303 2.59 2.95 22.31
N GLU A 304 3.91 2.82 22.45
CA GLU A 304 4.77 3.91 22.95
C GLU A 304 4.66 5.17 22.10
N ALA A 305 4.57 5.00 20.77
CA ALA A 305 4.42 6.10 19.85
C ALA A 305 3.07 6.81 20.01
N ARG A 306 1.96 6.08 20.25
CA ARG A 306 0.64 6.68 20.55
C ARG A 306 0.64 7.41 21.87
N GLU A 307 1.29 6.88 22.89
CA GLU A 307 1.43 7.56 24.19
C GLU A 307 2.17 8.90 24.06
N ARG A 308 3.15 8.99 23.15
CA ARG A 308 3.93 10.22 22.92
C ARG A 308 3.25 11.21 21.96
N TYR A 309 2.67 10.70 20.87
CA TYR A 309 2.25 11.51 19.72
C TYR A 309 0.76 11.42 19.37
N GLY A 310 -0.02 10.57 20.06
CA GLY A 310 -1.46 10.45 19.85
C GLY A 310 -2.22 11.73 20.24
N ARG A 311 -3.38 11.96 19.63
CA ARG A 311 -4.17 13.19 19.76
C ARG A 311 -4.56 13.54 21.20
N THR A 312 -4.88 12.54 22.01
CA THR A 312 -5.24 12.71 23.42
C THR A 312 -4.13 13.41 24.22
N ASN A 313 -2.87 13.20 23.86
CA ASN A 313 -1.74 13.80 24.57
C ASN A 313 -1.32 15.15 23.97
N ARG A 314 -1.64 15.43 22.70
CA ARG A 314 -1.37 16.76 22.09
C ARG A 314 -2.28 17.86 22.63
N SER A 315 -3.52 17.54 23.00
CA SER A 315 -4.44 18.50 23.60
C SER A 315 -4.04 18.93 25.04
N SER A 316 -3.35 18.06 25.77
CA SER A 316 -2.84 18.40 27.13
C SER A 316 -1.55 19.22 27.08
N ALA A 317 -0.70 19.05 26.07
CA ALA A 317 0.55 19.80 25.90
C ALA A 317 0.36 21.23 25.33
N SER A 318 -0.76 21.49 24.64
CA SER A 318 -1.11 22.84 24.13
C SER A 318 -1.91 23.69 25.14
N ALA A 319 -2.29 23.09 26.26
CA ALA A 319 -3.02 23.78 27.35
C ALA A 319 -2.13 24.14 28.57
N SER A 320 -0.83 23.80 28.48
CA SER A 320 0.21 24.19 29.45
C SER A 320 1.18 25.20 28.82
#